data_987f7ba4674f22951324e5cf4f818d95
#
_entry.id   987f7ba4674f22951324e5cf4f818d95
#
_cell.length_a   1.000
_cell.length_b   1.000
_cell.length_c   1.000
_cell.angle_alpha   90.00
_cell.angle_beta   90.00
_cell.angle_gamma   90.00
#
_symmetry.space_group_name_H-M   'P 1'
#
loop_
_entity.id
_entity.type
_entity.pdbx_description
1 polymer ?
#
loop_
_entity_poly.entity_id
_entity_poly.type
_entity_poly.pdbx_seq_one_letter_code
_entity_poly.pdbx_strand_id
1 'polypeptide(L)'
;DLLAGSECEIEEFELSNDISLFENSGKRTLLELGIGKKSGAKILAIKEDHKLITNPGGEFLLQPGQVLITFGSRDQLDMLAGLLGNLVASSELLK
;
A
#
# COMPACT_ATOMS: atom_id res chain seq x y z
N ASP A 1 17.10 -23.61 0.75
CA ASP A 1 17.05 -22.57 1.77
C ASP A 1 15.63 -22.40 2.28
N LEU A 2 15.48 -22.48 3.57
CA LEU A 2 14.19 -22.36 4.24
C LEU A 2 13.49 -21.05 3.94
N LEU A 3 14.26 -20.00 3.67
CA LEU A 3 13.73 -18.68 3.43
C LEU A 3 13.58 -18.35 1.96
N ALA A 4 13.99 -19.25 1.07
CA ALA A 4 13.84 -19.02 -0.36
C ALA A 4 12.36 -18.88 -0.69
N GLY A 5 12.02 -17.81 -1.43
CA GLY A 5 10.64 -17.54 -1.79
C GLY A 5 9.85 -16.80 -0.73
N SER A 6 10.37 -16.71 0.50
CA SER A 6 9.72 -15.97 1.58
C SER A 6 10.48 -14.71 1.97
N GLU A 7 11.49 -14.35 1.18
CA GLU A 7 12.24 -13.13 1.41
C GLU A 7 11.32 -11.93 1.27
N CYS A 8 11.55 -10.95 2.15
CA CYS A 8 10.72 -9.75 2.16
C CYS A 8 11.45 -8.57 1.53
N GLU A 9 10.66 -7.66 1.00
CA GLU A 9 11.13 -6.48 0.29
C GLU A 9 10.38 -5.27 0.80
N ILE A 10 10.96 -4.10 0.57
CA ILE A 10 10.27 -2.83 0.79
C ILE A 10 9.90 -2.27 -0.56
N GLU A 11 8.65 -1.88 -0.71
CA GLU A 11 8.16 -1.29 -1.95
C GLU A 11 7.35 -0.05 -1.65
N GLU A 12 7.56 1.01 -2.43
CA GLU A 12 6.75 2.22 -2.33
C GLU A 12 5.67 2.19 -3.41
N PHE A 13 4.44 2.47 -3.00
CA PHE A 13 3.32 2.61 -3.92
C PHE A 13 2.89 4.06 -3.90
N GLU A 14 3.07 4.74 -5.03
CA GLU A 14 2.62 6.11 -5.18
C GLU A 14 1.17 6.10 -5.62
N LEU A 15 0.29 6.75 -4.86
CA LEU A 15 -1.12 6.80 -5.19
C LEU A 15 -1.38 7.89 -6.21
N SER A 16 -2.40 7.67 -7.04
CA SER A 16 -2.82 8.60 -8.06
C SER A 16 -3.20 9.95 -7.45
N ASN A 17 -3.00 11.03 -8.20
CA ASN A 17 -3.45 12.36 -7.82
C ASN A 17 -4.90 12.63 -8.25
N ASP A 18 -5.52 11.69 -8.96
CA ASP A 18 -6.87 11.87 -9.47
C ASP A 18 -7.89 11.61 -8.37
N ILE A 19 -8.44 12.70 -7.81
CA ILE A 19 -9.41 12.60 -6.72
C ILE A 19 -10.64 11.76 -7.12
N SER A 20 -11.02 11.78 -8.41
CA SER A 20 -12.20 11.05 -8.84
C SER A 20 -12.06 9.54 -8.65
N LEU A 21 -10.86 9.00 -8.76
CA LEU A 21 -10.63 7.58 -8.52
C LEU A 21 -10.93 7.21 -7.08
N PHE A 22 -10.63 8.12 -6.15
CA PHE A 22 -10.87 7.90 -4.73
C PHE A 22 -12.34 8.10 -4.38
N GLU A 23 -12.98 9.13 -4.96
CA GLU A 23 -14.39 9.40 -4.72
C GLU A 23 -15.28 8.29 -5.27
N ASN A 24 -14.88 7.68 -6.38
CA ASN A 24 -15.64 6.61 -6.99
C ASN A 24 -15.32 5.24 -6.43
N SER A 25 -14.31 5.15 -5.57
CA SER A 25 -13.96 3.89 -4.92
C SER A 25 -14.89 3.68 -3.73
N GLY A 26 -15.48 2.49 -3.64
CA GLY A 26 -16.29 2.13 -2.49
C GLY A 26 -15.46 1.79 -1.26
N LYS A 27 -14.15 1.63 -1.43
CA LYS A 27 -13.25 1.22 -0.35
C LYS A 27 -12.01 2.09 -0.37
N ARG A 28 -11.76 2.80 0.71
CA ARG A 28 -10.64 3.75 0.80
C ARG A 28 -9.81 3.59 2.06
N THR A 29 -10.31 2.90 3.08
CA THR A 29 -9.50 2.68 4.28
C THR A 29 -8.68 1.41 4.11
N LEU A 30 -7.61 1.32 4.88
CA LEU A 30 -6.76 0.13 4.84
C LEU A 30 -7.57 -1.10 5.21
N LEU A 31 -8.47 -0.97 6.16
CA LEU A 31 -9.33 -2.07 6.59
C LEU A 31 -10.32 -2.49 5.49
N GLU A 32 -10.98 -1.51 4.87
CA GLU A 32 -11.94 -1.81 3.80
C GLU A 32 -11.29 -2.50 2.62
N LEU A 33 -10.07 -2.09 2.28
CA LEU A 33 -9.32 -2.71 1.19
C LEU A 33 -8.77 -4.08 1.58
N GLY A 34 -8.72 -4.37 2.87
CA GLY A 34 -8.22 -5.65 3.37
C GLY A 34 -6.72 -5.80 3.24
N ILE A 35 -6.00 -4.69 3.24
CA ILE A 35 -4.57 -4.70 2.93
C ILE A 35 -3.78 -5.65 3.82
N GLY A 36 -3.92 -5.54 5.14
CA GLY A 36 -3.19 -6.45 6.03
C GLY A 36 -3.75 -7.86 5.99
N LYS A 37 -5.07 -7.97 6.07
CA LYS A 37 -5.74 -9.26 6.24
C LYS A 37 -5.69 -10.12 4.99
N LYS A 38 -5.83 -9.52 3.81
CA LYS A 38 -5.88 -10.27 2.55
C LYS A 38 -4.51 -10.44 1.91
N SER A 39 -3.64 -9.45 2.04
CA SER A 39 -2.33 -9.53 1.39
C SER A 39 -1.25 -10.11 2.30
N GLY A 40 -1.36 -9.89 3.59
CA GLY A 40 -0.30 -10.23 4.52
C GLY A 40 0.85 -9.23 4.53
N ALA A 41 0.85 -8.27 3.62
CA ALA A 41 1.85 -7.21 3.60
C ALA A 41 1.59 -6.20 4.70
N LYS A 42 2.61 -5.45 5.07
CA LYS A 42 2.52 -4.40 6.08
C LYS A 42 2.67 -3.04 5.44
N ILE A 43 1.88 -2.07 5.92
CA ILE A 43 2.12 -0.67 5.63
C ILE A 43 2.98 -0.14 6.77
N LEU A 44 4.24 0.15 6.46
CA LEU A 44 5.17 0.67 7.46
C LEU A 44 4.89 2.13 7.75
N ALA A 45 4.59 2.89 6.70
CA ALA A 45 4.37 4.33 6.82
C ALA A 45 3.68 4.84 5.58
N ILE A 46 3.10 6.02 5.69
CA ILE A 46 2.50 6.73 4.56
C ILE A 46 3.12 8.12 4.52
N LYS A 47 3.67 8.48 3.36
CA LYS A 47 4.21 9.83 3.14
C LYS A 47 3.11 10.71 2.56
N GLU A 48 2.94 11.88 3.15
CA GLU A 48 1.97 12.88 2.70
C GLU A 48 2.66 14.23 2.77
N ASP A 49 3.01 14.78 1.62
CA ASP A 49 3.80 16.00 1.52
C ASP A 49 5.11 15.85 2.31
N HIS A 50 5.26 16.61 3.39
CA HIS A 50 6.45 16.54 4.24
C HIS A 50 6.24 15.74 5.51
N LYS A 51 5.08 15.10 5.63
CA LYS A 51 4.74 14.30 6.80
C LYS A 51 4.99 12.82 6.54
N LEU A 52 5.40 12.14 7.58
CA LEU A 52 5.51 10.68 7.57
C LEU A 52 4.59 10.14 8.66
N ILE A 53 3.55 9.43 8.24
CA ILE A 53 2.60 8.81 9.17
C ILE A 53 3.04 7.37 9.35
N THR A 54 3.51 7.04 10.55
CA THR A 54 4.04 5.72 10.82
C THR A 54 2.96 4.81 11.39
N ASN A 55 3.03 3.53 11.01
CA ASN A 55 2.15 2.49 11.54
C ASN A 55 0.67 2.87 11.50
N PRO A 56 0.13 3.22 10.32
CA PRO A 56 -1.27 3.65 10.21
C PRO A 56 -2.22 2.52 10.58
N GLY A 57 -3.32 2.86 11.24
CA GLY A 57 -4.34 1.90 11.61
C GLY A 57 -5.30 1.59 10.46
N GLY A 58 -6.16 0.59 10.69
CA GLY A 58 -7.09 0.14 9.66
C GLY A 58 -8.07 1.20 9.20
N GLU A 59 -8.40 2.15 10.08
CA GLU A 59 -9.33 3.25 9.77
C GLU A 59 -8.69 4.36 8.95
N PHE A 60 -7.38 4.26 8.67
CA PHE A 60 -6.69 5.28 7.90
C PHE A 60 -7.29 5.39 6.50
N LEU A 61 -7.68 6.60 6.11
CA LEU A 61 -8.29 6.88 4.82
C LEU A 61 -7.23 7.29 3.82
N LEU A 62 -7.11 6.54 2.73
CA LEU A 62 -6.15 6.86 1.68
C LEU A 62 -6.58 8.11 0.93
N GLN A 63 -5.60 8.94 0.57
CA GLN A 63 -5.81 10.19 -0.13
C GLN A 63 -4.96 10.25 -1.39
N PRO A 64 -5.40 11.02 -2.40
CA PRO A 64 -4.61 11.19 -3.62
C PRO A 64 -3.19 11.69 -3.30
N GLY A 65 -2.23 11.18 -4.04
CA GLY A 65 -0.84 11.64 -3.97
C GLY A 65 -0.01 11.11 -2.83
N GLN A 66 -0.62 10.34 -1.92
CA GLN A 66 0.14 9.73 -0.84
C GLN A 66 1.05 8.64 -1.38
N VAL A 67 2.12 8.35 -0.65
CA VAL A 67 3.04 7.25 -0.96
C VAL A 67 3.02 6.25 0.18
N LEU A 68 2.67 5.01 -0.12
CA LEU A 68 2.64 3.93 0.86
C LEU A 68 3.99 3.25 0.87
N ILE A 69 4.64 3.21 2.03
CA ILE A 69 5.88 2.47 2.24
C ILE A 69 5.49 1.12 2.83
N THR A 70 5.75 0.06 2.08
CA THR A 70 5.21 -1.26 2.40
C THR A 70 6.31 -2.29 2.52
N PHE A 71 5.99 -3.40 3.18
CA PHE A 71 6.92 -4.48 3.45
C PHE A 71 6.21 -5.82 3.32
N GLY A 72 6.81 -6.73 2.62
CA GLY A 72 6.27 -8.08 2.48
C GLY A 72 7.06 -8.90 1.49
N SER A 73 6.62 -10.14 1.29
CA SER A 73 7.18 -10.98 0.24
C SER A 73 6.69 -10.49 -1.13
N ARG A 74 7.31 -11.01 -2.19
CA ARG A 74 6.88 -10.65 -3.55
C ARG A 74 5.40 -10.96 -3.75
N ASP A 75 4.96 -12.13 -3.31
CA ASP A 75 3.55 -12.52 -3.47
C ASP A 75 2.62 -11.61 -2.66
N GLN A 76 3.03 -11.25 -1.45
CA GLN A 76 2.24 -10.37 -0.60
C GLN A 76 2.13 -8.97 -1.22
N LEU A 77 3.22 -8.46 -1.76
CA LEU A 77 3.23 -7.14 -2.37
C LEU A 77 2.43 -7.13 -3.68
N ASP A 78 2.48 -8.22 -4.43
CA ASP A 78 1.65 -8.35 -5.64
C ASP A 78 0.17 -8.36 -5.30
N MET A 79 -0.21 -9.06 -4.23
CA MET A 79 -1.58 -9.06 -3.75
C MET A 79 -2.00 -7.66 -3.31
N LEU A 80 -1.11 -6.97 -2.60
CA LEU A 80 -1.37 -5.60 -2.16
C LEU A 80 -1.62 -4.67 -3.35
N ALA A 81 -0.78 -4.78 -4.39
CA ALA A 81 -0.96 -3.99 -5.61
C ALA A 81 -2.33 -4.23 -6.22
N GLY A 82 -2.77 -5.49 -6.26
CA GLY A 82 -4.09 -5.84 -6.78
C GLY A 82 -5.22 -5.25 -5.95
N LEU A 83 -5.08 -5.23 -4.64
CA LEU A 83 -6.10 -4.66 -3.76
C LEU A 83 -6.20 -3.15 -3.92
N LEU A 84 -5.08 -2.47 -4.15
CA LEU A 84 -5.08 -1.03 -4.39
C LEU A 84 -5.64 -0.69 -5.76
N GLY A 85 -5.42 -1.58 -6.74
CA GLY A 85 -5.97 -1.39 -8.07
C GLY A 85 -5.54 -0.09 -8.72
N ASN A 86 -6.50 0.62 -9.31
CA ASN A 86 -6.23 1.86 -10.03
C ASN A 86 -5.95 3.06 -9.12
N LEU A 87 -6.01 2.88 -7.81
CA LEU A 87 -5.57 3.94 -6.90
C LEU A 87 -4.06 4.15 -6.97
N VAL A 88 -3.31 3.15 -7.46
CA VAL A 88 -1.86 3.26 -7.58
C VAL A 88 -1.49 3.89 -8.92
N ALA A 89 -0.68 4.95 -8.86
CA ALA A 89 -0.12 5.58 -10.05
C ALA A 89 1.17 4.88 -10.47
N SER A 90 2.02 4.57 -9.49
CA SER A 90 3.28 3.87 -9.77
C SER A 90 3.77 3.15 -8.51
N SER A 91 4.64 2.17 -8.71
CA SER A 91 5.29 1.50 -7.59
C SER A 91 6.78 1.36 -7.89
N GLU A 92 7.59 1.30 -6.84
CA GLU A 92 9.03 1.20 -6.97
C GLU A 92 9.58 0.31 -5.86
N LEU A 93 10.39 -0.67 -6.28
CA LEU A 93 11.03 -1.58 -5.35
C LEU A 93 12.28 -0.92 -4.77
N LEU A 94 12.35 -0.84 -3.46
CA LEU A 94 13.49 -0.28 -2.74
C LEU A 94 14.40 -1.41 -2.29
N LYS A 95 15.68 -1.23 -2.52
CA LYS A 95 16.67 -2.24 -2.15
C LYS A 95 17.59 -1.74 -1.06
#